data_c8c821e915042c4907507cc02413db43
#
_entry.id   c8c821e915042c4907507cc02413db43
#
_cell.length_a   1.000
_cell.length_b   1.000
_cell.length_c   1.000
_cell.angle_alpha   90.00
_cell.angle_beta   90.00
_cell.angle_gamma   90.00
#
_symmetry.space_group_name_H-M   'P 1'
#
loop_
_entity.id
_entity.type
_entity.pdbx_description
1 polymer ?
#
loop_
_entity_poly.entity_id
_entity_poly.type
_entity_poly.pdbx_seq_one_letter_code
_entity_poly.pdbx_strand_id
1 'polypeptide(L)'
;KVPVLSFSNDSGVAGNGVFIMGFVPGQSVERVVAYARGKGHVRFGALVPKNVYGDRSAAAFRAAVAEAGGTLVAVETYDRSATALTGAARRLANGGAMDAVLIADSGGNAIRAVPIIKGTGGKQILGTELWNTDSSLGTNAAMRGSWFASVSDGLYGPLAGKYRTRFGKAPYRLASLCYDSVLLTVRISRDLKPGTNFPVNQLLAADGFGGIDGIFRFNNRGIAIRALEVSEVGAGGFRVIEPAPTK
;
A
#
# COMPACT_ATOMS: atom_id res chain seq x y z
N LYS A 1 31.17 -5.06 2.61
CA LYS A 1 30.05 -4.82 3.56
C LYS A 1 28.93 -5.81 3.22
N VAL A 2 28.30 -6.39 4.25
CA VAL A 2 27.12 -7.25 4.07
C VAL A 2 25.90 -6.35 3.82
N PRO A 3 25.08 -6.60 2.77
CA PRO A 3 23.86 -5.85 2.55
C PRO A 3 22.81 -6.17 3.64
N VAL A 4 21.93 -5.22 3.90
CA VAL A 4 20.82 -5.36 4.85
C VAL A 4 19.51 -5.33 4.08
N LEU A 5 18.68 -6.38 4.22
CA LEU A 5 17.29 -6.39 3.75
C LEU A 5 16.40 -5.90 4.91
N SER A 6 15.90 -4.68 4.79
CA SER A 6 15.10 -4.03 5.84
C SER A 6 13.60 -4.14 5.53
N PHE A 7 12.79 -4.47 6.54
CA PHE A 7 11.32 -4.50 6.45
C PHE A 7 10.67 -3.17 6.79
N SER A 8 11.48 -2.11 6.95
CA SER A 8 10.99 -0.76 7.12
C SER A 8 10.17 -0.31 5.90
N ASN A 9 9.14 0.50 6.11
CA ASN A 9 8.45 1.27 5.09
C ASN A 9 9.01 2.68 4.92
N ASP A 10 10.10 2.99 5.66
CA ASP A 10 10.81 4.26 5.57
C ASP A 10 11.82 4.25 4.43
N SER A 11 11.44 4.85 3.30
CA SER A 11 12.34 5.01 2.15
C SER A 11 13.57 5.88 2.43
N GLY A 12 13.57 6.66 3.53
CA GLY A 12 14.70 7.51 3.91
C GLY A 12 15.90 6.75 4.46
N VAL A 13 15.71 5.49 4.89
CA VAL A 13 16.82 4.64 5.37
C VAL A 13 17.43 3.75 4.29
N ALA A 14 16.94 3.85 3.05
CA ALA A 14 17.48 3.11 1.90
C ALA A 14 18.84 3.68 1.47
N GLY A 15 19.66 2.83 0.85
CA GLY A 15 21.00 3.19 0.35
C GLY A 15 22.12 2.73 1.28
N ASN A 16 23.36 2.97 0.89
CA ASN A 16 24.56 2.54 1.63
C ASN A 16 24.59 1.04 2.00
N GLY A 17 24.00 0.19 1.16
CA GLY A 17 23.88 -1.25 1.39
C GLY A 17 22.61 -1.66 2.14
N VAL A 18 21.69 -0.74 2.44
CA VAL A 18 20.37 -1.02 2.99
C VAL A 18 19.33 -1.07 1.88
N PHE A 19 18.64 -2.19 1.75
CA PHE A 19 17.58 -2.45 0.78
C PHE A 19 16.24 -2.55 1.52
N ILE A 20 15.27 -1.72 1.12
CA ILE A 20 13.94 -1.64 1.75
C ILE A 20 12.98 -2.60 1.05
N MET A 21 12.49 -3.60 1.78
CA MET A 21 11.46 -4.54 1.33
C MET A 21 10.06 -4.19 1.82
N GLY A 22 9.93 -3.32 2.81
CA GLY A 22 8.65 -2.91 3.39
C GLY A 22 7.71 -2.24 2.37
N PHE A 23 6.43 -2.21 2.69
CA PHE A 23 5.41 -1.59 1.86
C PHE A 23 5.49 -0.06 1.99
N VAL A 24 6.05 0.59 0.98
CA VAL A 24 6.17 2.05 0.95
C VAL A 24 4.82 2.65 0.54
N PRO A 25 4.20 3.52 1.35
CA PRO A 25 2.83 4.00 1.12
C PRO A 25 2.65 4.74 -0.21
N GLY A 26 3.71 5.36 -0.74
CA GLY A 26 3.66 6.05 -2.03
C GLY A 26 3.21 5.16 -3.18
N GLN A 27 3.64 3.91 -3.22
CA GLN A 27 3.33 3.00 -4.32
C GLN A 27 1.82 2.65 -4.37
N SER A 28 1.18 2.41 -3.22
CA SER A 28 -0.26 2.15 -3.18
C SER A 28 -1.07 3.39 -3.54
N VAL A 29 -0.62 4.56 -3.09
CA VAL A 29 -1.25 5.85 -3.43
C VAL A 29 -1.16 6.13 -4.93
N GLU A 30 0.03 6.03 -5.53
CA GLU A 30 0.25 6.19 -6.97
C GLU A 30 -0.64 5.24 -7.78
N ARG A 31 -0.66 3.97 -7.41
CA ARG A 31 -1.44 2.93 -8.11
C ARG A 31 -2.93 3.20 -8.07
N VAL A 32 -3.51 3.52 -6.90
CA VAL A 32 -4.95 3.73 -6.78
C VAL A 32 -5.41 5.05 -7.40
N VAL A 33 -4.59 6.10 -7.35
CA VAL A 33 -4.86 7.38 -8.01
C VAL A 33 -4.84 7.23 -9.53
N ALA A 34 -3.81 6.56 -10.09
CA ALA A 34 -3.74 6.29 -11.52
C ALA A 34 -4.94 5.47 -12.01
N TYR A 35 -5.35 4.45 -11.24
CA TYR A 35 -6.54 3.67 -11.54
C TYR A 35 -7.81 4.52 -11.54
N ALA A 36 -8.04 5.32 -10.48
CA ALA A 36 -9.20 6.20 -10.37
C ALA A 36 -9.23 7.22 -11.52
N ARG A 37 -8.07 7.77 -11.89
CA ARG A 37 -7.97 8.70 -13.02
C ARG A 37 -8.34 8.01 -14.34
N GLY A 38 -7.89 6.77 -14.56
CA GLY A 38 -8.28 5.94 -15.70
C GLY A 38 -9.78 5.61 -15.76
N LYS A 39 -10.47 5.67 -14.62
CA LYS A 39 -11.94 5.53 -14.52
C LYS A 39 -12.70 6.85 -14.67
N GLY A 40 -12.00 7.95 -14.98
CA GLY A 40 -12.62 9.25 -15.27
C GLY A 40 -12.71 10.19 -14.07
N HIS A 41 -12.21 9.83 -12.91
CA HIS A 41 -12.14 10.75 -11.76
C HIS A 41 -11.06 11.81 -12.00
N VAL A 42 -11.38 13.08 -11.86
CA VAL A 42 -10.47 14.20 -12.17
C VAL A 42 -10.13 15.00 -10.92
N ARG A 43 -11.10 15.23 -10.02
CA ARG A 43 -10.94 16.09 -8.84
C ARG A 43 -10.71 15.22 -7.61
N PHE A 44 -9.56 15.41 -6.97
CA PHE A 44 -9.10 14.55 -5.89
C PHE A 44 -8.97 15.30 -4.57
N GLY A 45 -9.37 14.65 -3.48
CA GLY A 45 -9.11 15.07 -2.12
C GLY A 45 -8.43 13.98 -1.30
N ALA A 46 -7.84 14.35 -0.15
CA ALA A 46 -7.26 13.37 0.76
C ALA A 46 -7.50 13.71 2.22
N LEU A 47 -7.64 12.67 3.03
CA LEU A 47 -7.68 12.71 4.49
C LEU A 47 -6.51 11.87 5.03
N VAL A 48 -5.60 12.51 5.77
CA VAL A 48 -4.35 11.88 6.23
C VAL A 48 -4.09 12.20 7.71
N PRO A 49 -3.55 11.26 8.51
CA PRO A 49 -3.17 11.54 9.89
C PRO A 49 -1.91 12.41 9.97
N LYS A 50 -1.77 13.21 11.01
CA LYS A 50 -0.55 13.96 11.32
C LYS A 50 0.49 13.02 11.94
N ASN A 51 1.26 12.40 11.11
CA ASN A 51 2.42 11.57 11.44
C ASN A 51 3.26 11.31 10.17
N VAL A 52 4.41 10.67 10.34
CA VAL A 52 5.34 10.38 9.24
C VAL A 52 4.67 9.60 8.08
N TYR A 53 3.77 8.65 8.38
CA TYR A 53 3.03 7.92 7.35
C TYR A 53 2.08 8.83 6.57
N GLY A 54 1.31 9.66 7.27
CA GLY A 54 0.38 10.61 6.66
C GLY A 54 1.09 11.67 5.83
N ASP A 55 2.20 12.21 6.32
CA ASP A 55 3.00 13.21 5.59
C ASP A 55 3.54 12.65 4.27
N ARG A 56 4.06 11.41 4.30
CA ARG A 56 4.53 10.70 3.11
C ARG A 56 3.40 10.37 2.14
N SER A 57 2.28 9.91 2.67
CA SER A 57 1.10 9.62 1.86
C SER A 57 0.55 10.89 1.20
N ALA A 58 0.53 12.02 1.91
CA ALA A 58 0.10 13.30 1.37
C ALA A 58 1.05 13.81 0.28
N ALA A 59 2.37 13.67 0.47
CA ALA A 59 3.35 14.04 -0.54
C ALA A 59 3.20 13.18 -1.81
N ALA A 60 3.11 11.86 -1.65
CA ALA A 60 2.91 10.93 -2.75
C ALA A 60 1.57 11.19 -3.48
N PHE A 61 0.51 11.52 -2.74
CA PHE A 61 -0.79 11.82 -3.30
C PHE A 61 -0.77 13.07 -4.19
N ARG A 62 -0.12 14.14 -3.73
CA ARG A 62 0.04 15.37 -4.55
C ARG A 62 0.78 15.08 -5.84
N ALA A 63 1.87 14.32 -5.76
CA ALA A 63 2.66 13.93 -6.92
C ALA A 63 1.85 13.04 -7.88
N ALA A 64 1.17 12.01 -7.36
CA ALA A 64 0.37 11.08 -8.17
C ALA A 64 -0.81 11.77 -8.87
N VAL A 65 -1.50 12.70 -8.21
CA VAL A 65 -2.59 13.48 -8.82
C VAL A 65 -2.05 14.36 -9.95
N ALA A 66 -0.92 15.03 -9.76
CA ALA A 66 -0.29 15.87 -10.79
C ALA A 66 0.18 15.02 -11.98
N GLU A 67 0.86 13.90 -11.73
CA GLU A 67 1.36 12.99 -12.78
C GLU A 67 0.21 12.38 -13.59
N ALA A 68 -0.89 12.03 -12.95
CA ALA A 68 -2.08 11.52 -13.61
C ALA A 68 -2.90 12.60 -14.35
N GLY A 69 -2.50 13.87 -14.31
CA GLY A 69 -3.26 14.99 -14.91
C GLY A 69 -4.60 15.23 -14.22
N GLY A 70 -4.66 14.99 -12.92
CA GLY A 70 -5.81 15.29 -12.07
C GLY A 70 -5.72 16.68 -11.44
N THR A 71 -6.79 17.08 -10.75
CA THR A 71 -6.88 18.33 -9.99
C THR A 71 -6.90 18.02 -8.49
N LEU A 72 -5.96 18.55 -7.76
CA LEU A 72 -5.96 18.49 -6.30
C LEU A 72 -6.90 19.56 -5.74
N VAL A 73 -7.95 19.15 -5.04
CA VAL A 73 -8.94 20.06 -4.44
C VAL A 73 -8.57 20.38 -2.99
N ALA A 74 -8.34 19.37 -2.16
CA ALA A 74 -8.02 19.55 -0.75
C ALA A 74 -7.22 18.39 -0.17
N VAL A 75 -6.38 18.68 0.83
CA VAL A 75 -5.76 17.68 1.70
C VAL A 75 -5.98 18.11 3.15
N GLU A 76 -6.78 17.34 3.86
CA GLU A 76 -7.07 17.56 5.27
C GLU A 76 -6.23 16.65 6.14
N THR A 77 -5.63 17.25 7.16
CA THR A 77 -4.85 16.52 8.16
C THR A 77 -5.55 16.54 9.51
N TYR A 78 -5.32 15.50 10.32
CA TYR A 78 -5.90 15.41 11.66
C TYR A 78 -4.98 14.76 12.67
N ASP A 79 -5.06 15.21 13.92
CA ASP A 79 -4.42 14.57 15.06
C ASP A 79 -5.14 13.25 15.39
N ARG A 80 -4.42 12.27 15.95
CA ARG A 80 -4.93 10.91 16.17
C ARG A 80 -6.03 10.80 17.24
N SER A 81 -7.09 11.59 17.11
CA SER A 81 -8.28 11.48 17.95
C SER A 81 -9.54 11.31 17.08
N ALA A 82 -10.56 10.66 17.62
CA ALA A 82 -11.82 10.46 16.90
C ALA A 82 -12.52 11.80 16.58
N THR A 83 -12.41 12.79 17.46
CA THR A 83 -12.97 14.13 17.27
C THR A 83 -12.25 14.87 16.15
N ALA A 84 -10.90 14.83 16.14
CA ALA A 84 -10.11 15.48 15.11
C ALA A 84 -10.34 14.83 13.72
N LEU A 85 -10.43 13.50 13.66
CA LEU A 85 -10.80 12.76 12.45
C LEU A 85 -12.16 13.22 11.89
N THR A 86 -13.18 13.25 12.76
CA THR A 86 -14.54 13.68 12.39
C THR A 86 -14.56 15.12 11.89
N GLY A 87 -13.85 16.01 12.57
CA GLY A 87 -13.72 17.42 12.16
C GLY A 87 -13.06 17.58 10.79
N ALA A 88 -11.95 16.89 10.56
CA ALA A 88 -11.24 16.91 9.28
C ALA A 88 -12.07 16.28 8.15
N ALA A 89 -12.77 15.17 8.41
CA ALA A 89 -13.68 14.57 7.43
C ALA A 89 -14.80 15.52 7.01
N ARG A 90 -15.36 16.30 7.94
CA ARG A 90 -16.38 17.33 7.64
C ARG A 90 -15.79 18.49 6.83
N ARG A 91 -14.60 19.01 7.19
CA ARG A 91 -13.94 20.05 6.39
C ARG A 91 -13.67 19.58 4.97
N LEU A 92 -13.14 18.36 4.82
CA LEU A 92 -12.90 17.77 3.50
C LEU A 92 -14.21 17.60 2.71
N ALA A 93 -15.27 17.11 3.35
CA ALA A 93 -16.57 16.93 2.71
C ALA A 93 -17.13 18.23 2.14
N ASN A 94 -16.89 19.36 2.83
CA ASN A 94 -17.35 20.70 2.46
C ASN A 94 -16.32 21.50 1.64
N GLY A 95 -15.11 20.98 1.45
CA GLY A 95 -13.97 21.68 0.83
C GLY A 95 -14.03 21.82 -0.69
N GLY A 96 -15.15 21.48 -1.32
CA GLY A 96 -15.35 21.61 -2.76
C GLY A 96 -15.81 20.32 -3.42
N ALA A 97 -16.10 20.41 -4.72
CA ALA A 97 -16.51 19.24 -5.50
C ALA A 97 -15.32 18.32 -5.78
N MET A 98 -15.36 17.11 -5.27
CA MET A 98 -14.37 16.07 -5.47
C MET A 98 -15.02 14.81 -6.04
N ASP A 99 -14.34 14.16 -7.00
CA ASP A 99 -14.79 12.91 -7.60
C ASP A 99 -14.29 11.72 -6.79
N ALA A 100 -13.06 11.82 -6.26
CA ALA A 100 -12.43 10.77 -5.47
C ALA A 100 -11.72 11.33 -4.23
N VAL A 101 -11.72 10.57 -3.13
CA VAL A 101 -11.10 10.95 -1.87
C VAL A 101 -10.23 9.80 -1.34
N LEU A 102 -8.93 10.07 -1.19
CA LEU A 102 -7.99 9.14 -0.54
C LEU A 102 -8.13 9.25 0.99
N ILE A 103 -8.22 8.11 1.66
CA ILE A 103 -8.08 7.99 3.12
C ILE A 103 -6.83 7.15 3.40
N ALA A 104 -5.73 7.82 3.73
CA ALA A 104 -4.46 7.16 4.01
C ALA A 104 -4.31 6.87 5.50
N ASP A 105 -5.17 6.00 6.02
CA ASP A 105 -5.15 5.52 7.40
C ASP A 105 -5.74 4.10 7.50
N SER A 106 -5.74 3.54 8.71
CA SER A 106 -6.30 2.22 9.01
C SER A 106 -7.75 2.09 8.57
N GLY A 107 -8.19 0.86 8.32
CA GLY A 107 -9.58 0.56 7.96
C GLY A 107 -10.58 1.04 9.03
N GLY A 108 -10.25 0.93 10.32
CA GLY A 108 -11.09 1.41 11.41
C GLY A 108 -11.33 2.93 11.37
N ASN A 109 -10.32 3.73 11.00
CA ASN A 109 -10.48 5.18 10.82
C ASN A 109 -11.22 5.51 9.51
N ALA A 110 -11.00 4.74 8.46
CA ALA A 110 -11.75 4.88 7.21
C ALA A 110 -13.25 4.63 7.42
N ILE A 111 -13.63 3.56 8.15
CA ILE A 111 -15.03 3.25 8.48
C ILE A 111 -15.73 4.42 9.20
N ARG A 112 -15.01 5.18 10.03
CA ARG A 112 -15.56 6.37 10.72
C ARG A 112 -15.68 7.59 9.80
N ALA A 113 -14.73 7.79 8.90
CA ALA A 113 -14.67 8.97 8.03
C ALA A 113 -15.60 8.86 6.81
N VAL A 114 -15.73 7.68 6.21
CA VAL A 114 -16.43 7.45 4.95
C VAL A 114 -17.89 7.88 4.97
N PRO A 115 -18.72 7.58 6.00
CA PRO A 115 -20.10 8.04 6.03
C PRO A 115 -20.21 9.56 5.98
N ILE A 116 -19.29 10.28 6.61
CA ILE A 116 -19.25 11.75 6.62
C ILE A 116 -18.92 12.29 5.23
N ILE A 117 -17.91 11.70 4.58
CA ILE A 117 -17.42 12.11 3.26
C ILE A 117 -18.45 11.80 2.16
N LYS A 118 -19.04 10.60 2.18
CA LYS A 118 -20.06 10.18 1.19
C LYS A 118 -21.39 10.90 1.36
N GLY A 119 -21.75 11.33 2.56
CA GLY A 119 -23.00 12.03 2.82
C GLY A 119 -23.19 13.33 2.03
N THR A 120 -22.15 13.88 1.44
CA THR A 120 -22.17 15.11 0.63
C THR A 120 -22.10 14.87 -0.88
N GLY A 121 -22.41 13.65 -1.36
CA GLY A 121 -22.43 13.28 -2.78
C GLY A 121 -21.48 12.12 -3.10
N GLY A 122 -21.80 11.32 -4.07
CA GLY A 122 -21.24 10.01 -4.43
C GLY A 122 -19.74 9.96 -4.78
N LYS A 123 -18.89 10.43 -3.88
CA LYS A 123 -17.44 10.41 -4.05
C LYS A 123 -16.88 8.98 -4.03
N GLN A 124 -15.98 8.65 -4.95
CA GLN A 124 -15.21 7.43 -4.90
C GLN A 124 -14.23 7.47 -3.74
N ILE A 125 -14.26 6.48 -2.89
CA ILE A 125 -13.31 6.37 -1.77
C ILE A 125 -12.11 5.53 -2.22
N LEU A 126 -10.92 6.04 -1.93
CA LEU A 126 -9.64 5.39 -2.21
C LEU A 126 -8.92 5.09 -0.90
N GLY A 127 -8.26 3.95 -0.82
CA GLY A 127 -7.45 3.52 0.33
C GLY A 127 -6.04 3.14 -0.06
N THR A 128 -5.24 2.80 0.94
CA THR A 128 -3.87 2.35 0.79
C THR A 128 -3.71 0.87 1.13
N GLU A 129 -2.49 0.36 1.06
CA GLU A 129 -2.11 -1.01 1.44
C GLU A 129 -2.51 -1.40 2.87
N LEU A 130 -2.74 -0.41 3.75
CA LEU A 130 -3.18 -0.65 5.13
C LEU A 130 -4.54 -1.36 5.21
N TRP A 131 -5.33 -1.30 4.13
CA TRP A 131 -6.66 -1.89 4.12
C TRP A 131 -6.64 -3.39 3.81
N ASN A 132 -5.58 -3.90 3.22
CA ASN A 132 -5.49 -5.28 2.76
C ASN A 132 -5.68 -6.33 3.88
N THR A 133 -5.38 -5.97 5.11
CA THR A 133 -5.45 -6.89 6.26
C THR A 133 -6.68 -6.68 7.14
N ASP A 134 -7.52 -5.70 6.83
CA ASP A 134 -8.68 -5.33 7.66
C ASP A 134 -9.98 -5.90 7.09
N SER A 135 -10.33 -7.11 7.50
CA SER A 135 -11.57 -7.78 7.08
C SER A 135 -12.84 -7.04 7.53
N SER A 136 -12.76 -6.14 8.51
CA SER A 136 -13.91 -5.35 8.98
C SER A 136 -14.45 -4.39 7.91
N LEU A 137 -13.62 -3.99 6.93
CA LEU A 137 -14.04 -3.18 5.79
C LEU A 137 -15.16 -3.86 5.00
N GLY A 138 -15.05 -5.17 4.73
CA GLY A 138 -16.05 -5.94 3.99
C GLY A 138 -17.39 -6.10 4.71
N THR A 139 -17.40 -5.98 6.05
CA THR A 139 -18.64 -6.05 6.85
C THR A 139 -19.36 -4.72 6.95
N ASN A 140 -18.72 -3.60 6.63
CA ASN A 140 -19.27 -2.26 6.74
C ASN A 140 -19.88 -1.79 5.40
N ALA A 141 -21.21 -1.55 5.40
CA ALA A 141 -21.92 -1.16 4.18
C ALA A 141 -21.41 0.17 3.56
N ALA A 142 -20.96 1.13 4.38
CA ALA A 142 -20.46 2.41 3.89
C ALA A 142 -19.16 2.27 3.10
N MET A 143 -18.37 1.23 3.38
CA MET A 143 -17.10 0.96 2.69
C MET A 143 -17.26 0.30 1.33
N ARG A 144 -18.42 -0.29 1.03
CA ARG A 144 -18.65 -0.99 -0.23
C ARG A 144 -18.41 -0.09 -1.44
N GLY A 145 -17.77 -0.64 -2.46
CA GLY A 145 -17.36 0.09 -3.66
C GLY A 145 -16.14 0.99 -3.46
N SER A 146 -15.51 1.02 -2.27
CA SER A 146 -14.24 1.73 -2.08
C SER A 146 -13.10 0.92 -2.71
N TRP A 147 -12.11 1.62 -3.28
CA TRP A 147 -10.95 1.00 -3.94
C TRP A 147 -9.68 1.20 -3.14
N PHE A 148 -8.77 0.24 -3.18
CA PHE A 148 -7.43 0.39 -2.60
C PHE A 148 -6.42 -0.42 -3.41
N ALA A 149 -5.16 -0.02 -3.37
CA ALA A 149 -4.09 -0.75 -4.01
C ALA A 149 -3.20 -1.43 -2.98
N SER A 150 -2.88 -2.69 -3.22
CA SER A 150 -2.05 -3.51 -2.34
C SER A 150 -1.33 -4.61 -3.12
N VAL A 151 -0.42 -5.28 -2.46
CA VAL A 151 0.17 -6.53 -2.95
C VAL A 151 -0.89 -7.63 -3.04
N SER A 152 -0.68 -8.59 -3.95
CA SER A 152 -1.59 -9.72 -4.11
C SER A 152 -1.57 -10.67 -2.91
N ASP A 153 -2.73 -11.23 -2.57
CA ASP A 153 -2.87 -12.25 -1.54
C ASP A 153 -2.88 -13.69 -2.11
N GLY A 154 -2.71 -13.85 -3.42
CA GLY A 154 -2.81 -15.14 -4.09
C GLY A 154 -1.90 -16.23 -3.52
N LEU A 155 -0.64 -15.91 -3.23
CA LEU A 155 0.32 -16.83 -2.62
C LEU A 155 0.39 -16.70 -1.09
N TYR A 156 -0.04 -15.59 -0.53
CA TYR A 156 -0.06 -15.40 0.93
C TYR A 156 -1.06 -16.32 1.63
N GLY A 157 -2.23 -16.56 1.05
CA GLY A 157 -3.24 -17.46 1.60
C GLY A 157 -2.70 -18.86 1.90
N PRO A 158 -2.10 -19.56 0.91
CA PRO A 158 -1.43 -20.84 1.12
C PRO A 158 -0.31 -20.81 2.17
N LEU A 159 0.52 -19.75 2.20
CA LEU A 159 1.56 -19.58 3.23
C LEU A 159 0.93 -19.47 4.63
N ALA A 160 -0.09 -18.64 4.78
CA ALA A 160 -0.80 -18.43 6.05
C ALA A 160 -1.49 -19.72 6.52
N GLY A 161 -2.02 -20.53 5.61
CA GLY A 161 -2.59 -21.84 5.91
C GLY A 161 -1.54 -22.81 6.48
N LYS A 162 -0.40 -22.97 5.80
CA LYS A 162 0.70 -23.80 6.27
C LYS A 162 1.26 -23.33 7.62
N TYR A 163 1.39 -22.02 7.79
CA TYR A 163 1.85 -21.43 9.05
C TYR A 163 0.89 -21.74 10.20
N ARG A 164 -0.43 -21.58 9.96
CA ARG A 164 -1.47 -21.88 10.96
C ARG A 164 -1.45 -23.35 11.36
N THR A 165 -1.31 -24.26 10.42
CA THR A 165 -1.20 -25.70 10.70
C THR A 165 0.00 -26.01 11.59
N ARG A 166 1.13 -25.33 11.36
CA ARG A 166 2.35 -25.59 12.12
C ARG A 166 2.41 -24.92 13.50
N PHE A 167 1.85 -23.71 13.62
CA PHE A 167 2.01 -22.84 14.79
C PHE A 167 0.72 -22.54 15.55
N GLY A 168 -0.44 -23.07 15.11
CA GLY A 168 -1.75 -22.89 15.75
C GLY A 168 -2.39 -21.50 15.57
N LYS A 169 -1.71 -20.57 14.89
CA LYS A 169 -2.18 -19.19 14.66
C LYS A 169 -1.79 -18.67 13.29
N ALA A 170 -2.53 -17.69 12.77
CA ALA A 170 -2.16 -17.02 11.53
C ALA A 170 -0.89 -16.17 11.71
N PRO A 171 -0.03 -16.05 10.68
CA PRO A 171 1.10 -15.14 10.71
C PRO A 171 0.61 -13.69 10.61
N TYR A 172 1.42 -12.74 11.09
CA TYR A 172 1.24 -11.34 10.70
C TYR A 172 1.47 -11.18 9.21
N ARG A 173 0.75 -10.24 8.56
CA ARG A 173 0.90 -10.01 7.11
C ARG A 173 2.34 -9.73 6.69
N LEU A 174 3.08 -9.00 7.51
CA LEU A 174 4.50 -8.69 7.27
C LEU A 174 5.43 -9.91 7.30
N ALA A 175 4.96 -11.08 7.75
CA ALA A 175 5.76 -12.31 7.72
C ALA A 175 6.12 -12.75 6.29
N SER A 176 5.35 -12.35 5.27
CA SER A 176 5.69 -12.54 3.87
C SER A 176 7.01 -11.88 3.48
N LEU A 177 7.30 -10.69 4.02
CA LEU A 177 8.57 -9.99 3.78
C LEU A 177 9.78 -10.79 4.29
N CYS A 178 9.63 -11.41 5.48
CA CYS A 178 10.67 -12.28 6.02
C CYS A 178 10.86 -13.52 5.14
N TYR A 179 9.77 -14.13 4.70
CA TYR A 179 9.80 -15.28 3.81
C TYR A 179 10.49 -14.93 2.49
N ASP A 180 10.08 -13.85 1.85
CA ASP A 180 10.63 -13.39 0.58
C ASP A 180 12.10 -12.99 0.70
N SER A 181 12.52 -12.39 1.83
CA SER A 181 13.92 -12.03 2.05
C SER A 181 14.83 -13.26 2.13
N VAL A 182 14.36 -14.34 2.75
CA VAL A 182 15.09 -15.61 2.81
C VAL A 182 15.15 -16.25 1.43
N LEU A 183 14.02 -16.33 0.70
CA LEU A 183 14.01 -16.88 -0.66
C LEU A 183 14.94 -16.12 -1.59
N LEU A 184 14.92 -14.77 -1.53
CA LEU A 184 15.80 -13.91 -2.30
C LEU A 184 17.27 -14.17 -1.99
N THR A 185 17.60 -14.23 -0.69
CA THR A 185 18.98 -14.52 -0.25
C THR A 185 19.44 -15.88 -0.72
N VAL A 186 18.63 -16.93 -0.54
CA VAL A 186 18.94 -18.29 -1.00
C VAL A 186 19.12 -18.32 -2.52
N ARG A 187 18.23 -17.67 -3.28
CA ARG A 187 18.34 -17.62 -4.76
C ARG A 187 19.66 -17.01 -5.22
N ILE A 188 20.07 -15.89 -4.60
CA ILE A 188 21.30 -15.18 -4.96
C ILE A 188 22.55 -15.95 -4.48
N SER A 189 22.46 -16.62 -3.31
CA SER A 189 23.60 -17.33 -2.72
C SER A 189 23.79 -18.75 -3.22
N ARG A 190 22.88 -19.27 -4.03
CA ARG A 190 22.82 -20.67 -4.44
C ARG A 190 24.14 -21.21 -5.00
N ASP A 191 24.79 -20.40 -5.81
CA ASP A 191 25.99 -20.78 -6.55
C ASP A 191 27.26 -20.10 -5.99
N LEU A 192 27.16 -19.48 -4.79
CA LEU A 192 28.29 -18.83 -4.15
C LEU A 192 29.22 -19.86 -3.51
N LYS A 193 30.51 -19.69 -3.77
CA LYS A 193 31.55 -20.46 -3.09
C LYS A 193 31.78 -19.92 -1.67
N PRO A 194 32.08 -20.80 -0.68
CA PRO A 194 32.44 -20.34 0.67
C PRO A 194 33.59 -19.32 0.61
N GLY A 195 33.48 -18.25 1.41
CA GLY A 195 34.47 -17.18 1.49
C GLY A 195 34.36 -16.10 0.43
N THR A 196 33.40 -16.19 -0.53
CA THR A 196 33.12 -15.11 -1.49
C THR A 196 32.17 -14.07 -0.93
N ASN A 197 32.31 -12.82 -1.39
CA ASN A 197 31.38 -11.76 -1.01
C ASN A 197 30.00 -11.98 -1.64
N PHE A 198 28.96 -11.58 -0.91
CA PHE A 198 27.60 -11.57 -1.45
C PHE A 198 27.50 -10.62 -2.67
N PRO A 199 26.97 -11.06 -3.82
CA PRO A 199 26.91 -10.28 -5.04
C PRO A 199 25.76 -9.27 -5.01
N VAL A 200 25.96 -8.14 -4.35
CA VAL A 200 24.96 -7.08 -4.10
C VAL A 200 24.31 -6.58 -5.40
N ASN A 201 25.04 -6.58 -6.50
CA ASN A 201 24.54 -6.20 -7.82
C ASN A 201 23.37 -7.08 -8.30
N GLN A 202 23.32 -8.34 -7.87
CA GLN A 202 22.20 -9.23 -8.21
C GLN A 202 20.89 -8.83 -7.54
N LEU A 203 20.92 -8.07 -6.43
CA LEU A 203 19.72 -7.47 -5.85
C LEU A 203 19.04 -6.47 -6.80
N LEU A 204 19.82 -5.85 -7.68
CA LEU A 204 19.34 -4.86 -8.66
C LEU A 204 18.98 -5.49 -10.01
N ALA A 205 18.75 -6.80 -10.06
CA ALA A 205 18.37 -7.49 -11.30
C ALA A 205 17.10 -6.88 -11.92
N ALA A 206 17.18 -6.53 -13.21
CA ALA A 206 16.09 -5.85 -13.93
C ALA A 206 14.81 -6.69 -13.99
N ASP A 207 14.96 -8.02 -14.10
CA ASP A 207 13.83 -8.97 -14.13
C ASP A 207 13.07 -9.04 -12.80
N GLY A 208 13.68 -8.53 -11.71
CA GLY A 208 13.11 -8.59 -10.38
C GLY A 208 13.01 -9.99 -9.79
N PHE A 209 12.16 -10.13 -8.79
CA PHE A 209 11.98 -11.35 -8.01
C PHE A 209 10.50 -11.64 -7.81
N GLY A 210 10.10 -12.89 -8.02
CA GLY A 210 8.79 -13.38 -7.63
C GLY A 210 8.81 -13.76 -6.14
N GLY A 211 7.93 -13.16 -5.37
CA GLY A 211 7.74 -13.42 -3.95
C GLY A 211 6.31 -13.82 -3.62
N ILE A 212 6.04 -14.04 -2.34
CA ILE A 212 4.69 -14.33 -1.81
C ILE A 212 3.73 -13.18 -2.07
N ASP A 213 4.25 -11.94 -2.05
CA ASP A 213 3.50 -10.71 -2.30
C ASP A 213 3.50 -10.28 -3.78
N GLY A 214 3.81 -11.20 -4.70
CA GLY A 214 3.92 -10.91 -6.11
C GLY A 214 5.34 -10.50 -6.53
N ILE A 215 5.43 -9.90 -7.71
CA ILE A 215 6.72 -9.48 -8.30
C ILE A 215 7.18 -8.18 -7.64
N PHE A 216 8.49 -8.12 -7.33
CA PHE A 216 9.15 -6.90 -6.89
C PHE A 216 10.57 -6.79 -7.48
N ARG A 217 11.09 -5.58 -7.56
CA ARG A 217 12.47 -5.29 -7.96
C ARG A 217 13.00 -4.10 -7.16
N PHE A 218 14.28 -4.10 -6.83
CA PHE A 218 14.89 -2.94 -6.21
C PHE A 218 15.25 -1.89 -7.25
N ASN A 219 14.91 -0.65 -6.99
CA ASN A 219 15.41 0.48 -7.76
C ASN A 219 16.86 0.84 -7.34
N ASN A 220 17.48 1.79 -8.05
CA ASN A 220 18.86 2.23 -7.78
C ASN A 220 19.07 2.85 -6.39
N ARG A 221 17.99 3.19 -5.67
CA ARG A 221 18.02 3.65 -4.29
C ARG A 221 17.91 2.52 -3.27
N GLY A 222 17.76 1.27 -3.72
CA GLY A 222 17.55 0.11 -2.85
C GLY A 222 16.13 -0.01 -2.28
N ILE A 223 15.12 0.55 -2.94
CA ILE A 223 13.71 0.45 -2.53
C ILE A 223 13.02 -0.58 -3.43
N ALA A 224 12.37 -1.58 -2.82
CA ALA A 224 11.56 -2.54 -3.55
C ALA A 224 10.35 -1.85 -4.19
N ILE A 225 10.29 -1.85 -5.51
CA ILE A 225 9.12 -1.45 -6.29
C ILE A 225 8.29 -2.69 -6.54
N ARG A 226 7.01 -2.66 -6.14
CA ARG A 226 6.11 -3.80 -6.18
C ARG A 226 5.04 -3.65 -7.23
N ALA A 227 4.70 -4.75 -7.88
CA ALA A 227 3.51 -4.82 -8.70
C ALA A 227 2.28 -4.91 -7.78
N LEU A 228 1.44 -3.89 -7.80
CA LEU A 228 0.25 -3.79 -6.94
C LEU A 228 -1.03 -4.02 -7.76
N GLU A 229 -1.95 -4.80 -7.21
CA GLU A 229 -3.31 -4.93 -7.71
C GLU A 229 -4.21 -3.83 -7.14
N VAL A 230 -5.34 -3.56 -7.80
CA VAL A 230 -6.40 -2.73 -7.24
C VAL A 230 -7.56 -3.62 -6.85
N SER A 231 -8.01 -3.47 -5.62
CA SER A 231 -9.13 -4.20 -5.05
C SER A 231 -10.29 -3.28 -4.70
N GLU A 232 -11.51 -3.82 -4.81
CA GLU A 232 -12.74 -3.18 -4.37
C GLU A 232 -13.26 -3.84 -3.09
N VAL A 233 -13.70 -3.04 -2.15
CA VAL A 233 -14.38 -3.52 -0.95
C VAL A 233 -15.79 -4.00 -1.31
N GLY A 234 -16.02 -5.30 -1.19
CA GLY A 234 -17.30 -5.96 -1.40
C GLY A 234 -18.00 -6.36 -0.10
N ALA A 235 -19.12 -7.07 -0.21
CA ALA A 235 -19.80 -7.66 0.93
C ALA A 235 -19.00 -8.87 1.45
N GLY A 236 -18.44 -8.74 2.65
CA GLY A 236 -17.69 -9.81 3.32
C GLY A 236 -16.23 -9.96 2.90
N GLY A 237 -15.68 -9.09 2.04
CA GLY A 237 -14.28 -9.20 1.62
C GLY A 237 -13.87 -8.22 0.53
N PHE A 238 -12.81 -8.57 -0.19
CA PHE A 238 -12.25 -7.77 -1.27
C PHE A 238 -12.32 -8.53 -2.59
N ARG A 239 -12.48 -7.79 -3.67
CA ARG A 239 -12.45 -8.31 -5.03
C ARG A 239 -11.40 -7.56 -5.84
N VAL A 240 -10.46 -8.27 -6.42
CA VAL A 240 -9.50 -7.68 -7.37
C VAL A 240 -10.27 -7.19 -8.59
N ILE A 241 -10.16 -5.90 -8.89
CA ILE A 241 -10.80 -5.23 -10.03
C ILE A 241 -9.80 -4.84 -11.11
N GLU A 242 -8.52 -4.78 -10.75
CA GLU A 242 -7.42 -4.66 -11.69
C GLU A 242 -6.21 -5.44 -11.17
N PRO A 243 -5.74 -6.46 -11.89
CA PRO A 243 -4.62 -7.28 -11.46
C PRO A 243 -3.32 -6.48 -11.41
N ALA A 244 -2.37 -6.98 -10.65
CA ALA A 244 -1.01 -6.44 -10.63
C ALA A 244 -0.35 -6.57 -12.02
N PRO A 245 0.43 -5.57 -12.48
CA PRO A 245 1.21 -5.70 -13.70
C PRO A 245 2.16 -6.91 -13.64
N THR A 246 2.30 -7.61 -14.74
CA THR A 246 3.16 -8.81 -14.87
C THR A 246 4.58 -8.49 -15.35
N LYS A 247 4.87 -7.22 -15.68
CA LYS A 247 6.17 -6.73 -16.16
C LYS A 247 6.55 -5.43 -15.48
#